data_b8aa8e618a409613ff36819259ef925c
#
_entry.id   b8aa8e618a409613ff36819259ef925c
#
_cell.length_a   1.000
_cell.length_b   1.000
_cell.length_c   1.000
_cell.angle_alpha   90.00
_cell.angle_beta   90.00
_cell.angle_gamma   90.00
#
_symmetry.space_group_name_H-M   'P 1'
#
loop_
_entity.id
_entity.type
_entity.pdbx_description
1 polymer ?
#
loop_
_entity_poly.entity_id
_entity_poly.type
_entity_poly.pdbx_seq_one_letter_code
_entity_poly.pdbx_strand_id
1 'polypeptide(L)'
;MDPAIADRYPQWFCFQKERGDDGGLYYGFPVLSTTSDGRPRIKAGIDWAPKELRVKEPNAMCSEPPARLVELLDHFLFNNVSGIEERVETVISPYSMTSDVNFVLDRLSPKLSLFCGGSGQSFKFAPLIGDSLARLARGEAPAVDISCWNHKRSAVCA
;
A
#
# COMPACT_ATOMS: atom_id res chain seq x y z
N MET A 1 -9.01 -17.80 11.54
CA MET A 1 -9.54 -16.89 12.58
C MET A 1 -10.74 -17.51 13.26
N ASP A 2 -10.85 -17.34 14.58
CA ASP A 2 -11.98 -17.82 15.38
C ASP A 2 -13.31 -17.25 14.85
N PRO A 3 -14.28 -18.08 14.45
CA PRO A 3 -15.57 -17.63 13.95
C PRO A 3 -16.38 -16.78 14.96
N ALA A 4 -16.19 -17.00 16.27
CA ALA A 4 -16.94 -16.29 17.32
C ALA A 4 -16.68 -14.78 17.36
N ILE A 5 -15.56 -14.32 16.82
CA ILE A 5 -15.19 -12.91 16.79
C ILE A 5 -15.17 -12.32 15.38
N ALA A 6 -15.31 -13.15 14.36
CA ALA A 6 -15.17 -12.78 12.95
C ALA A 6 -16.09 -11.62 12.53
N ASP A 7 -17.37 -11.67 12.92
CA ASP A 7 -18.37 -10.64 12.57
C ASP A 7 -18.11 -9.27 13.21
N ARG A 8 -17.29 -9.23 14.25
CA ARG A 8 -16.95 -7.99 14.98
C ARG A 8 -15.56 -7.50 14.71
N TYR A 9 -14.81 -8.18 13.83
CA TYR A 9 -13.43 -7.85 13.55
C TYR A 9 -13.34 -6.58 12.69
N PRO A 10 -12.78 -5.47 13.21
CA PRO A 10 -12.77 -4.18 12.52
C PRO A 10 -11.63 -4.10 11.50
N GLN A 11 -11.66 -3.06 10.68
CA GLN A 11 -10.45 -2.55 10.06
C GLN A 11 -9.62 -1.83 11.11
N TRP A 12 -8.32 -2.05 11.12
CA TRP A 12 -7.41 -1.45 12.10
C TRP A 12 -6.06 -1.08 11.50
N PHE A 13 -5.41 -0.11 12.12
CA PHE A 13 -4.02 0.29 11.89
C PHE A 13 -3.30 0.37 13.22
N CYS A 14 -2.07 -0.12 13.26
CA CYS A 14 -1.17 -0.03 14.40
C CYS A 14 0.15 0.57 13.96
N PHE A 15 0.39 1.80 14.40
CA PHE A 15 1.67 2.48 14.17
C PHE A 15 2.64 2.07 15.26
N GLN A 16 3.71 1.39 14.90
CA GLN A 16 4.80 1.13 15.83
C GLN A 16 5.80 2.27 15.78
N LYS A 17 6.26 2.67 16.97
CA LYS A 17 7.38 3.59 17.07
C LYS A 17 8.61 2.95 16.45
N GLU A 18 9.32 3.69 15.61
CA GLU A 18 10.55 3.25 14.99
C GLU A 18 11.50 2.65 16.02
N ARG A 19 11.86 1.40 15.85
CA ARG A 19 12.97 0.74 16.52
C ARG A 19 14.00 0.38 15.44
N GLY A 20 14.71 1.40 14.96
CA GLY A 20 15.64 1.21 13.85
C GLY A 20 14.92 0.74 12.57
N ASP A 21 15.42 -0.33 11.95
CA ASP A 21 14.84 -0.89 10.71
C ASP A 21 13.59 -1.76 10.94
N ASP A 22 13.13 -1.94 12.18
CA ASP A 22 12.02 -2.84 12.53
C ASP A 22 10.70 -2.11 12.81
N GLY A 23 10.65 -0.80 12.60
CA GLY A 23 9.43 0.00 12.71
C GLY A 23 8.53 -0.20 11.50
N GLY A 24 7.23 -0.01 11.68
CA GLY A 24 6.30 -0.12 10.57
C GLY A 24 4.87 0.19 10.94
N LEU A 25 4.04 0.25 9.93
CA LEU A 25 2.60 0.29 10.05
C LEU A 25 2.07 -1.13 9.83
N TYR A 26 1.47 -1.70 10.86
CA TYR A 26 0.67 -2.91 10.71
C TYR A 26 -0.78 -2.54 10.47
N TYR A 27 -1.45 -3.29 9.63
CA TYR A 27 -2.85 -3.06 9.34
C TYR A 27 -3.61 -4.36 9.13
N GLY A 28 -4.92 -4.32 9.33
CA GLY A 28 -5.78 -5.44 9.04
C GLY A 28 -7.14 -5.00 8.55
N PHE A 29 -7.77 -5.88 7.81
CA PHE A 29 -9.11 -5.72 7.29
C PHE A 29 -10.06 -6.73 7.95
N PRO A 30 -11.36 -6.41 8.01
CA PRO A 30 -12.36 -7.36 8.47
C PRO A 30 -12.37 -8.63 7.62
N VAL A 31 -13.19 -9.59 7.99
CA VAL A 31 -13.38 -10.82 7.21
C VAL A 31 -13.81 -10.46 5.80
N LEU A 32 -13.00 -10.85 4.81
CA LEU A 32 -13.25 -10.60 3.39
C LEU A 32 -13.58 -11.87 2.62
N SER A 33 -13.25 -13.03 3.18
CA SER A 33 -13.44 -14.33 2.54
C SER A 33 -13.43 -15.45 3.58
N THR A 34 -13.67 -16.67 3.12
CA THR A 34 -13.53 -17.88 3.90
C THR A 34 -12.53 -18.84 3.25
N THR A 35 -12.00 -19.77 4.04
CA THR A 35 -11.26 -20.93 3.55
C THR A 35 -12.20 -21.93 2.87
N SER A 36 -11.66 -22.94 2.21
CA SER A 36 -12.45 -24.01 1.56
C SER A 36 -13.32 -24.80 2.56
N ASP A 37 -12.91 -24.86 3.83
CA ASP A 37 -13.65 -25.48 4.93
C ASP A 37 -14.56 -24.49 5.70
N GLY A 38 -14.75 -23.29 5.16
CA GLY A 38 -15.70 -22.28 5.68
C GLY A 38 -15.18 -21.40 6.81
N ARG A 39 -13.90 -21.52 7.23
CA ARG A 39 -13.35 -20.67 8.28
C ARG A 39 -13.13 -19.24 7.82
N PRO A 40 -13.45 -18.22 8.64
CA PRO A 40 -13.26 -16.83 8.27
C PRO A 40 -11.78 -16.47 8.02
N ARG A 41 -11.50 -15.69 6.98
CA ARG A 41 -10.16 -15.19 6.64
C ARG A 41 -10.14 -13.68 6.76
N ILE A 42 -9.19 -13.16 7.51
CA ILE A 42 -8.84 -11.74 7.51
C ILE A 42 -7.63 -11.50 6.61
N LYS A 43 -7.47 -10.27 6.16
CA LYS A 43 -6.23 -9.79 5.56
C LYS A 43 -5.50 -8.90 6.55
N ALA A 44 -4.23 -9.20 6.78
CA ALA A 44 -3.35 -8.32 7.53
C ALA A 44 -2.06 -8.08 6.75
N GLY A 45 -1.37 -7.00 7.03
CA GLY A 45 -0.13 -6.68 6.36
C GLY A 45 0.77 -5.76 7.18
N ILE A 46 2.00 -5.68 6.73
CA ILE A 46 2.99 -4.71 7.18
C ILE A 46 3.26 -3.74 6.03
N ASP A 47 3.07 -2.45 6.26
CA ASP A 47 3.40 -1.40 5.31
C ASP A 47 4.78 -0.83 5.69
N TRP A 48 5.80 -1.58 5.34
CA TRP A 48 7.17 -1.20 5.54
C TRP A 48 8.09 -2.04 4.64
N ALA A 49 9.06 -1.40 4.03
CA ALA A 49 10.07 -2.07 3.23
C ALA A 49 11.46 -1.56 3.60
N PRO A 50 12.33 -2.40 4.15
CA PRO A 50 13.74 -2.07 4.35
C PRO A 50 14.38 -1.64 3.04
N LYS A 51 15.46 -0.86 3.16
CA LYS A 51 16.16 -0.32 1.97
C LYS A 51 16.62 -1.44 1.01
N GLU A 52 16.98 -2.59 1.55
CA GLU A 52 17.44 -3.77 0.80
C GLU A 52 16.37 -4.35 -0.13
N LEU A 53 15.10 -4.14 0.18
CA LEU A 53 13.97 -4.58 -0.63
C LEU A 53 13.51 -3.55 -1.66
N ARG A 54 14.12 -2.37 -1.67
CA ARG A 54 13.83 -1.33 -2.64
C ARG A 54 14.62 -1.60 -3.92
N VAL A 55 13.93 -1.89 -4.99
CA VAL A 55 14.52 -2.16 -6.29
C VAL A 55 14.24 -1.03 -7.26
N LYS A 56 15.17 -0.76 -8.18
CA LYS A 56 14.98 0.23 -9.25
C LYS A 56 14.27 -0.35 -10.45
N GLU A 57 14.52 -1.64 -10.71
CA GLU A 57 13.98 -2.34 -11.87
C GLU A 57 12.86 -3.30 -11.43
N PRO A 58 11.70 -3.30 -12.09
CA PRO A 58 10.58 -4.20 -11.75
C PRO A 58 10.99 -5.68 -11.76
N ASN A 59 11.85 -6.08 -12.66
CA ASN A 59 12.31 -7.47 -12.78
C ASN A 59 13.25 -7.92 -11.66
N ALA A 60 13.74 -6.98 -10.82
CA ALA A 60 14.58 -7.29 -9.66
C ALA A 60 13.76 -7.51 -8.39
N MET A 61 12.41 -7.44 -8.46
CA MET A 61 11.57 -7.74 -7.31
C MET A 61 11.68 -9.21 -6.94
N CYS A 62 11.70 -9.47 -5.61
CA CYS A 62 11.63 -10.83 -5.11
C CYS A 62 10.27 -11.46 -5.46
N SER A 63 10.28 -12.73 -5.86
CA SER A 63 9.07 -13.51 -6.12
C SER A 63 8.44 -14.05 -4.84
N GLU A 64 9.26 -14.23 -3.79
CA GLU A 64 8.83 -14.76 -2.51
C GLU A 64 8.91 -13.69 -1.41
N PRO A 65 7.96 -13.68 -0.47
CA PRO A 65 8.02 -12.78 0.67
C PRO A 65 9.28 -13.01 1.50
N PRO A 66 10.05 -11.96 1.85
CA PRO A 66 11.21 -12.11 2.71
C PRO A 66 10.83 -12.70 4.07
N ALA A 67 11.51 -13.78 4.47
CA ALA A 67 11.21 -14.52 5.70
C ALA A 67 11.13 -13.59 6.94
N ARG A 68 12.06 -12.65 7.06
CA ARG A 68 12.07 -11.67 8.16
C ARG A 68 10.77 -10.86 8.26
N LEU A 69 10.21 -10.39 7.13
CA LEU A 69 8.96 -9.61 7.15
C LEU A 69 7.77 -10.49 7.51
N VAL A 70 7.77 -11.74 7.05
CA VAL A 70 6.76 -12.72 7.41
C VAL A 70 6.79 -13.00 8.91
N GLU A 71 7.97 -13.25 9.47
CA GLU A 71 8.16 -13.49 10.90
C GLU A 71 7.75 -12.28 11.76
N LEU A 72 8.09 -11.06 11.34
CA LEU A 72 7.67 -9.83 12.04
C LEU A 72 6.15 -9.70 12.06
N LEU A 73 5.49 -9.94 10.93
CA LEU A 73 4.04 -9.85 10.82
C LEU A 73 3.36 -10.95 11.66
N ASP A 74 3.83 -12.18 11.55
CA ASP A 74 3.32 -13.30 12.35
C ASP A 74 3.47 -13.03 13.85
N HIS A 75 4.67 -12.59 14.27
CA HIS A 75 4.92 -12.24 15.66
C HIS A 75 3.96 -11.15 16.17
N PHE A 76 3.75 -10.10 15.35
CA PHE A 76 2.81 -9.04 15.70
C PHE A 76 1.39 -9.59 15.82
N LEU A 77 0.91 -10.33 14.83
CA LEU A 77 -0.45 -10.83 14.78
C LEU A 77 -0.77 -11.80 15.92
N PHE A 78 0.05 -12.81 16.13
CA PHE A 78 -0.19 -13.83 17.15
C PHE A 78 -0.11 -13.28 18.58
N ASN A 79 0.62 -12.17 18.80
CA ASN A 79 0.74 -11.58 20.15
C ASN A 79 -0.26 -10.46 20.43
N ASN A 80 -0.82 -9.81 19.40
CA ASN A 80 -1.61 -8.59 19.59
C ASN A 80 -3.03 -8.66 19.03
N VAL A 81 -3.33 -9.67 18.23
CA VAL A 81 -4.63 -9.79 17.55
C VAL A 81 -5.31 -11.08 17.99
N SER A 82 -6.43 -10.93 18.70
CA SER A 82 -7.18 -12.09 19.21
C SER A 82 -7.79 -12.90 18.08
N GLY A 83 -7.87 -14.23 18.26
CA GLY A 83 -8.54 -15.17 17.36
C GLY A 83 -7.78 -15.49 16.07
N ILE A 84 -6.51 -15.10 15.98
CA ILE A 84 -5.63 -15.59 14.89
C ILE A 84 -5.17 -17.01 15.24
N GLU A 85 -5.39 -17.94 14.33
CA GLU A 85 -5.06 -19.36 14.52
C GLU A 85 -3.86 -19.78 13.68
N GLU A 86 -3.90 -19.41 12.40
CA GLU A 86 -2.85 -19.77 11.46
C GLU A 86 -2.72 -18.76 10.31
N ARG A 87 -1.57 -18.76 9.67
CA ARG A 87 -1.35 -18.08 8.40
C ARG A 87 -1.69 -19.03 7.25
N VAL A 88 -2.66 -18.64 6.43
CA VAL A 88 -3.12 -19.45 5.29
C VAL A 88 -2.31 -19.16 4.03
N GLU A 89 -1.98 -17.88 3.81
CA GLU A 89 -1.35 -17.41 2.58
C GLU A 89 -0.53 -16.16 2.86
N THR A 90 0.51 -15.95 2.09
CA THR A 90 1.30 -14.71 2.11
C THR A 90 1.53 -14.22 0.68
N VAL A 91 1.30 -12.93 0.46
CA VAL A 91 1.50 -12.29 -0.85
C VAL A 91 2.34 -11.03 -0.72
N ILE A 92 3.12 -10.72 -1.75
CA ILE A 92 3.82 -9.45 -1.88
C ILE A 92 2.91 -8.46 -2.58
N SER A 93 2.84 -7.23 -2.04
CA SER A 93 2.16 -6.10 -2.68
C SER A 93 3.18 -5.00 -2.97
N PRO A 94 3.79 -4.97 -4.15
CA PRO A 94 4.81 -3.98 -4.48
C PRO A 94 4.19 -2.59 -4.66
N TYR A 95 4.91 -1.56 -4.21
CA TYR A 95 4.55 -0.17 -4.42
C TYR A 95 5.48 0.48 -5.44
N SER A 96 4.91 1.22 -6.39
CA SER A 96 5.66 2.17 -7.20
C SER A 96 5.87 3.44 -6.39
N MET A 97 7.09 3.66 -5.92
CA MET A 97 7.44 4.74 -5.02
C MET A 97 8.09 5.90 -5.77
N THR A 98 7.80 7.11 -5.33
CA THR A 98 8.61 8.30 -5.61
C THR A 98 9.55 8.57 -4.43
N SER A 99 10.60 9.36 -4.64
CA SER A 99 11.56 9.67 -3.57
C SER A 99 10.95 10.43 -2.39
N ASP A 100 9.91 11.20 -2.62
CA ASP A 100 9.19 11.99 -1.61
C ASP A 100 7.89 11.34 -1.12
N VAL A 101 7.65 10.09 -1.53
CA VAL A 101 6.45 9.30 -1.16
C VAL A 101 5.12 9.91 -1.66
N ASN A 102 5.18 10.99 -2.44
CA ASN A 102 4.02 11.55 -3.14
C ASN A 102 3.93 10.98 -4.56
N PHE A 103 2.75 10.92 -5.11
CA PHE A 103 2.58 10.50 -6.49
C PHE A 103 2.81 11.64 -7.49
N VAL A 104 2.92 11.30 -8.76
CA VAL A 104 2.97 12.24 -9.88
C VAL A 104 1.61 12.21 -10.59
N LEU A 105 1.02 13.39 -10.75
CA LEU A 105 -0.21 13.61 -11.54
C LEU A 105 -0.02 14.91 -12.32
N ASP A 106 0.18 14.81 -13.63
CA ASP A 106 0.56 15.97 -14.42
C ASP A 106 0.25 15.79 -15.91
N ARG A 107 0.28 16.90 -16.64
CA ARG A 107 0.26 16.93 -18.10
C ARG A 107 1.65 17.20 -18.63
N LEU A 108 2.28 16.16 -19.19
CA LEU A 108 3.66 16.23 -19.71
C LEU A 108 3.74 16.91 -21.08
N SER A 109 2.68 16.78 -21.87
CA SER A 109 2.57 17.42 -23.19
C SER A 109 1.09 17.60 -23.57
N PRO A 110 0.79 18.33 -24.68
CA PRO A 110 -0.58 18.46 -25.15
C PRO A 110 -1.33 17.13 -25.39
N LYS A 111 -0.58 16.05 -25.59
CA LYS A 111 -1.12 14.70 -25.90
C LYS A 111 -0.90 13.67 -24.80
N LEU A 112 -0.24 14.05 -23.70
CA LEU A 112 0.15 13.10 -22.65
C LEU A 112 -0.12 13.67 -21.27
N SER A 113 -1.06 13.07 -20.57
CA SER A 113 -1.27 13.24 -19.12
C SER A 113 -0.92 11.94 -18.42
N LEU A 114 -0.31 12.04 -17.24
CA LEU A 114 0.29 10.91 -16.53
C LEU A 114 -0.12 10.91 -15.07
N PHE A 115 -0.40 9.70 -14.56
CA PHE A 115 -0.37 9.38 -13.15
C PHE A 115 0.62 8.24 -12.93
N CYS A 116 1.51 8.38 -11.94
CA CYS A 116 2.42 7.30 -11.51
C CYS A 116 2.93 7.52 -10.08
N GLY A 117 3.67 6.51 -9.57
CA GLY A 117 4.27 6.57 -8.25
C GLY A 117 3.24 6.63 -7.13
N GLY A 118 2.23 5.77 -7.16
CA GLY A 118 1.12 5.77 -6.20
C GLY A 118 1.51 5.61 -4.74
N SER A 119 2.76 5.19 -4.46
CA SER A 119 3.41 5.17 -3.14
C SER A 119 2.57 4.50 -2.03
N GLY A 120 1.79 3.46 -2.39
CA GLY A 120 0.91 2.76 -1.47
C GLY A 120 -0.34 3.54 -1.01
N GLN A 121 -0.52 4.79 -1.46
CA GLN A 121 -1.54 5.70 -0.91
C GLN A 121 -2.62 6.12 -1.90
N SER A 122 -2.46 5.87 -3.19
CA SER A 122 -3.25 6.50 -4.25
C SER A 122 -4.67 5.97 -4.39
N PHE A 123 -4.98 4.75 -3.92
CA PHE A 123 -6.29 4.13 -4.12
C PHE A 123 -7.45 5.00 -3.62
N LYS A 124 -7.31 5.59 -2.42
CA LYS A 124 -8.32 6.48 -1.84
C LYS A 124 -8.55 7.77 -2.65
N PHE A 125 -7.60 8.14 -3.51
CA PHE A 125 -7.67 9.31 -4.40
C PHE A 125 -8.11 8.96 -5.82
N ALA A 126 -8.42 7.70 -6.12
CA ALA A 126 -8.74 7.26 -7.48
C ALA A 126 -9.81 8.10 -8.20
N PRO A 127 -10.92 8.51 -7.55
CA PRO A 127 -11.91 9.38 -8.21
C PRO A 127 -11.34 10.76 -8.59
N LEU A 128 -10.54 11.36 -7.71
CA LEU A 128 -9.90 12.65 -7.95
C LEU A 128 -8.84 12.56 -9.05
N ILE A 129 -8.03 11.49 -9.03
CA ILE A 129 -7.02 11.23 -10.05
C ILE A 129 -7.70 11.06 -11.41
N GLY A 130 -8.78 10.28 -11.47
CA GLY A 130 -9.55 10.05 -12.70
C GLY A 130 -10.15 11.34 -13.28
N ASP A 131 -10.82 12.16 -12.45
CA ASP A 131 -11.36 13.47 -12.89
C ASP A 131 -10.24 14.39 -13.39
N SER A 132 -9.14 14.48 -12.63
CA SER A 132 -8.00 15.32 -12.99
C SER A 132 -7.38 14.91 -14.32
N LEU A 133 -7.15 13.61 -14.53
CA LEU A 133 -6.62 13.09 -15.82
C LEU A 133 -7.57 13.38 -16.98
N ALA A 134 -8.89 13.21 -16.77
CA ALA A 134 -9.88 13.50 -17.80
C ALA A 134 -9.90 14.98 -18.19
N ARG A 135 -9.79 15.89 -17.22
CA ARG A 135 -9.68 17.36 -17.46
C ARG A 135 -8.39 17.71 -18.19
N LEU A 136 -7.26 17.22 -17.69
CA LEU A 136 -5.95 17.45 -18.31
C LEU A 136 -5.92 16.95 -19.77
N ALA A 137 -6.53 15.80 -20.05
CA ALA A 137 -6.64 15.27 -21.42
C ALA A 137 -7.43 16.18 -22.34
N ARG A 138 -8.47 16.87 -21.84
CA ARG A 138 -9.25 17.88 -22.59
C ARG A 138 -8.59 19.26 -22.65
N GLY A 139 -7.45 19.46 -21.96
CA GLY A 139 -6.79 20.73 -21.85
C GLY A 139 -7.42 21.70 -20.85
N GLU A 140 -8.24 21.17 -19.96
CA GLU A 140 -8.88 21.90 -18.86
C GLU A 140 -8.05 21.86 -17.60
N ALA A 141 -8.24 22.84 -16.71
CA ALA A 141 -7.65 22.80 -15.39
C ALA A 141 -8.34 21.75 -14.51
N PRO A 142 -7.60 21.01 -13.66
CA PRO A 142 -8.18 20.16 -12.62
C PRO A 142 -9.09 20.96 -11.69
N ALA A 143 -10.07 20.30 -11.06
CA ALA A 143 -11.00 20.92 -10.14
C ALA A 143 -10.34 21.35 -8.81
N VAL A 144 -9.17 20.78 -8.51
CA VAL A 144 -8.36 21.10 -7.33
C VAL A 144 -6.93 21.42 -7.77
N ASP A 145 -6.19 22.14 -6.92
CA ASP A 145 -4.78 22.40 -7.15
C ASP A 145 -3.98 21.10 -7.01
N ILE A 146 -3.36 20.65 -8.09
CA ILE A 146 -2.49 19.48 -8.17
C ILE A 146 -1.01 19.84 -8.33
N SER A 147 -0.64 21.11 -8.14
CA SER A 147 0.73 21.60 -8.37
C SER A 147 1.78 20.86 -7.53
N CYS A 148 1.41 20.40 -6.33
CA CYS A 148 2.27 19.59 -5.46
C CYS A 148 2.62 18.22 -6.06
N TRP A 149 1.89 17.75 -7.08
CA TRP A 149 2.13 16.48 -7.76
C TRP A 149 2.79 16.64 -9.14
N ASN A 150 3.27 17.82 -9.44
CA ASN A 150 3.96 18.13 -10.70
C ASN A 150 5.22 17.25 -10.85
N HIS A 151 5.46 16.72 -12.07
CA HIS A 151 6.61 15.86 -12.38
C HIS A 151 7.96 16.58 -12.25
N LYS A 152 7.99 17.92 -12.33
CA LYS A 152 9.21 18.75 -12.21
C LYS A 152 9.51 19.22 -10.79
N ARG A 153 8.72 18.79 -9.78
CA ARG A 153 9.07 19.14 -8.40
C ARG A 153 10.41 18.55 -8.01
N SER A 154 11.20 19.26 -7.22
CA SER A 154 12.59 18.94 -6.90
C SER A 154 12.80 17.52 -6.38
N ALA A 155 11.86 17.00 -5.64
CA ALA A 155 11.94 15.65 -5.07
C ALA A 155 11.80 14.50 -6.10
N VAL A 156 11.29 14.77 -7.31
CA VAL A 156 11.14 13.75 -8.36
C VAL A 156 12.31 13.79 -9.35
N CYS A 157 12.93 14.97 -9.49
CA CYS A 157 14.04 15.19 -10.42
C CYS A 157 15.43 14.95 -9.80
N ALA A 158 15.50 14.61 -8.52
CA ALA A 158 16.72 14.27 -7.79
C ALA A 158 16.97 12.75 -7.84
#